data_e94db6129d9e16d4460907a10fe6d5cf
#
_entry.id   e94db6129d9e16d4460907a10fe6d5cf
#
_cell.length_a   1.000
_cell.length_b   1.000
_cell.length_c   1.000
_cell.angle_alpha   90.00
_cell.angle_beta   90.00
_cell.angle_gamma   90.00
#
_symmetry.space_group_name_H-M   'P 1'
#
loop_
_entity.id
_entity.type
_entity.pdbx_description
1 polymer ?
#
loop_
_entity_poly.entity_id
_entity_poly.type
_entity_poly.pdbx_seq_one_letter_code
_entity_poly.pdbx_strand_id
1 'polypeptide(L)'
;ATIEGTPLNGPRALDFDGESSLYLALREGNAVYRIDLESRTLHHLAGTGKSGYTGDGGDAKEAELSGPKGIALGPEGDVYLADTESHTIRVIHKATGTIETLVGDGMLGDGPDGNALKCRLARPHGVFVDEAGRVYIGDSSNHKVRVWRGE
;
A
#
# COMPACT_ATOMS: atom_id res chain seq x y z
N ALA A 1 -5.19 -9.61 -18.77
CA ALA A 1 -4.08 -8.85 -19.34
C ALA A 1 -2.77 -9.58 -19.08
N THR A 2 -1.86 -9.57 -20.04
CA THR A 2 -0.51 -10.09 -19.89
C THR A 2 0.43 -8.98 -19.44
N ILE A 3 1.58 -9.32 -18.86
CA ILE A 3 2.60 -8.33 -18.48
C ILE A 3 3.15 -7.63 -19.72
N GLU A 4 3.29 -8.38 -20.80
CA GLU A 4 3.75 -7.86 -22.09
C GLU A 4 2.71 -6.90 -22.70
N GLY A 5 3.13 -5.71 -23.03
CA GLY A 5 2.28 -4.67 -23.63
C GLY A 5 1.44 -3.86 -22.64
N THR A 6 1.48 -4.16 -21.34
CA THR A 6 0.82 -3.33 -20.32
C THR A 6 1.81 -2.30 -19.78
N PRO A 7 1.54 -1.00 -19.89
CA PRO A 7 2.43 0.01 -19.32
C PRO A 7 2.40 -0.04 -17.79
N LEU A 8 3.54 -0.39 -17.20
CA LEU A 8 3.77 -0.33 -15.76
C LEU A 8 4.51 0.98 -15.45
N ASN A 9 3.76 2.03 -15.20
CA ASN A 9 4.31 3.36 -15.02
C ASN A 9 4.92 3.54 -13.63
N GLY A 10 6.25 3.58 -13.57
CA GLY A 10 7.01 3.78 -12.35
C GLY A 10 6.92 2.64 -11.32
N PRO A 11 7.24 1.39 -11.70
CA PRO A 11 7.30 0.30 -10.73
C PRO A 11 8.31 0.64 -9.63
N ARG A 12 7.88 0.60 -8.36
CA ARG A 12 8.67 1.12 -7.26
C ARG A 12 9.00 0.09 -6.20
N ALA A 13 8.05 -0.72 -5.81
CA ALA A 13 8.22 -1.72 -4.76
C ALA A 13 7.50 -3.01 -5.12
N LEU A 14 8.09 -4.11 -4.69
CA LEU A 14 7.59 -5.47 -4.91
C LEU A 14 7.58 -6.22 -3.59
N ASP A 15 6.62 -7.12 -3.44
CA ASP A 15 6.66 -8.18 -2.44
C ASP A 15 6.17 -9.50 -3.05
N PHE A 16 6.66 -10.61 -2.54
CA PHE A 16 6.38 -11.95 -3.04
C PHE A 16 5.57 -12.74 -2.01
N ASP A 17 4.53 -13.44 -2.45
CA ASP A 17 3.67 -14.20 -1.55
C ASP A 17 4.26 -15.53 -1.06
N GLY A 18 5.46 -15.87 -1.54
CA GLY A 18 6.14 -17.14 -1.21
C GLY A 18 5.71 -18.32 -2.08
N GLU A 19 4.76 -18.12 -2.99
CA GLU A 19 4.20 -19.16 -3.86
C GLU A 19 4.37 -18.81 -5.33
N SER A 20 3.48 -18.01 -5.89
CA SER A 20 3.45 -17.77 -7.33
C SER A 20 3.18 -16.32 -7.73
N SER A 21 2.98 -15.42 -6.80
CA SER A 21 2.57 -14.05 -7.13
C SER A 21 3.50 -12.98 -6.58
N LEU A 22 3.82 -12.01 -7.44
CA LEU A 22 4.44 -10.74 -7.06
C LEU A 22 3.37 -9.66 -6.95
N TYR A 23 3.48 -8.85 -5.92
CA TYR A 23 2.64 -7.66 -5.73
C TYR A 23 3.48 -6.42 -5.99
N LEU A 24 2.94 -5.50 -6.77
CA LEU A 24 3.68 -4.39 -7.36
C LEU A 24 2.98 -3.07 -7.10
N ALA A 25 3.70 -2.13 -6.47
CA ALA A 25 3.26 -0.75 -6.34
C ALA A 25 3.88 0.11 -7.45
N LEU A 26 3.02 0.85 -8.16
CA LEU A 26 3.41 1.82 -9.18
C LEU A 26 3.36 3.23 -8.61
N ARG A 27 4.52 3.87 -8.48
CA ARG A 27 4.61 5.24 -7.96
C ARG A 27 3.93 6.24 -8.89
N GLU A 28 4.38 6.34 -10.11
CA GLU A 28 3.83 7.27 -11.11
C GLU A 28 2.46 6.80 -11.63
N GLY A 29 2.24 5.49 -11.64
CA GLY A 29 0.98 4.89 -12.07
C GLY A 29 -0.15 4.97 -11.04
N ASN A 30 0.14 5.36 -9.80
CA ASN A 30 -0.85 5.44 -8.71
C ASN A 30 -1.75 4.20 -8.64
N ALA A 31 -1.15 3.02 -8.67
CA ALA A 31 -1.86 1.76 -8.75
C ALA A 31 -1.07 0.60 -8.15
N VAL A 32 -1.78 -0.49 -7.88
CA VAL A 32 -1.22 -1.75 -7.39
C VAL A 32 -1.69 -2.88 -8.28
N TYR A 33 -0.75 -3.75 -8.63
CA TYR A 33 -1.00 -4.94 -9.44
C TYR A 33 -0.47 -6.18 -8.76
N ARG A 34 -1.07 -7.33 -9.08
CA ARG A 34 -0.53 -8.65 -8.81
C ARG A 34 -0.10 -9.30 -10.13
N ILE A 35 1.09 -9.84 -10.14
CA ILE A 35 1.65 -10.61 -11.26
C ILE A 35 1.58 -12.08 -10.89
N ASP A 36 0.83 -12.86 -11.64
CA ASP A 36 0.87 -14.32 -11.56
C ASP A 36 2.04 -14.80 -12.40
N LEU A 37 3.02 -15.43 -11.75
CA LEU A 37 4.27 -15.85 -12.39
C LEU A 37 4.12 -17.11 -13.24
N GLU A 38 3.15 -17.94 -12.93
CA GLU A 38 2.89 -19.18 -13.70
C GLU A 38 2.17 -18.87 -15.02
N SER A 39 1.06 -18.15 -14.94
CA SER A 39 0.27 -17.77 -16.12
C SER A 39 0.82 -16.54 -16.84
N ARG A 40 1.76 -15.81 -16.22
CA ARG A 40 2.31 -14.53 -16.70
C ARG A 40 1.22 -13.50 -16.95
N THR A 41 0.24 -13.46 -16.07
CA THR A 41 -0.87 -12.50 -16.15
C THR A 41 -0.73 -11.39 -15.11
N LEU A 42 -1.23 -10.22 -15.48
CA LEU A 42 -1.27 -9.03 -14.66
C LEU A 42 -2.70 -8.78 -14.18
N HIS A 43 -2.88 -8.65 -12.88
CA HIS A 43 -4.17 -8.39 -12.26
C HIS A 43 -4.15 -7.03 -11.56
N HIS A 44 -5.07 -6.14 -11.95
CA HIS A 44 -5.25 -4.86 -11.27
C HIS A 44 -5.89 -5.08 -9.90
N LEU A 45 -5.30 -4.54 -8.83
CA LEU A 45 -5.78 -4.68 -7.46
C LEU A 45 -6.33 -3.38 -6.89
N ALA A 46 -5.67 -2.27 -7.14
CA ALA A 46 -6.04 -0.98 -6.55
C ALA A 46 -5.54 0.19 -7.37
N GLY A 47 -6.19 1.32 -7.20
CA GLY A 47 -5.84 2.59 -7.81
C GLY A 47 -6.44 2.79 -9.18
N THR A 48 -7.02 3.97 -9.41
CA THR A 48 -7.57 4.36 -10.73
C THR A 48 -6.49 4.84 -11.71
N GLY A 49 -5.26 5.02 -11.24
CA GLY A 49 -4.18 5.67 -11.99
C GLY A 49 -4.13 7.18 -11.77
N LYS A 50 -5.20 7.77 -11.27
CA LYS A 50 -5.24 9.19 -10.91
C LYS A 50 -4.69 9.39 -9.50
N SER A 51 -3.84 10.41 -9.33
CA SER A 51 -3.32 10.78 -8.02
C SER A 51 -4.41 11.37 -7.13
N GLY A 52 -4.52 10.87 -5.91
CA GLY A 52 -5.48 11.34 -4.92
C GLY A 52 -5.47 10.49 -3.65
N TYR A 53 -6.38 10.82 -2.75
CA TYR A 53 -6.59 10.10 -1.50
C TYR A 53 -8.09 9.94 -1.26
N THR A 54 -8.65 8.88 -1.83
CA THR A 54 -10.09 8.57 -1.77
C THR A 54 -10.33 7.07 -1.69
N GLY A 55 -11.57 6.68 -1.46
CA GLY A 55 -12.04 5.32 -1.66
C GLY A 55 -12.02 4.43 -0.43
N ASP A 56 -11.67 4.95 0.76
CA ASP A 56 -11.70 4.16 1.99
C ASP A 56 -13.08 3.54 2.25
N GLY A 57 -13.08 2.24 2.55
CA GLY A 57 -14.28 1.44 2.76
C GLY A 57 -14.92 0.88 1.48
N GLY A 58 -14.44 1.29 0.31
CA GLY A 58 -14.93 0.85 -1.00
C GLY A 58 -13.97 -0.07 -1.75
N ASP A 59 -14.33 -0.36 -3.00
CA ASP A 59 -13.50 -1.16 -3.91
C ASP A 59 -12.14 -0.48 -4.13
N ALA A 60 -11.07 -1.20 -3.85
CA ALA A 60 -9.71 -0.71 -4.00
C ALA A 60 -9.39 -0.27 -5.44
N LYS A 61 -10.02 -0.86 -6.44
CA LYS A 61 -9.82 -0.50 -7.86
C LYS A 61 -10.36 0.88 -8.21
N GLU A 62 -11.36 1.36 -7.45
CA GLU A 62 -11.98 2.68 -7.62
C GLU A 62 -11.32 3.75 -6.74
N ALA A 63 -10.39 3.38 -5.88
CA ALA A 63 -9.68 4.31 -5.01
C ALA A 63 -8.62 5.12 -5.78
N GLU A 64 -8.38 6.34 -5.35
CA GLU A 64 -7.23 7.12 -5.79
C GLU A 64 -6.08 6.93 -4.79
N LEU A 65 -4.89 6.61 -5.29
CA LEU A 65 -3.64 6.51 -4.55
C LEU A 65 -2.73 7.68 -4.90
N SER A 66 -1.77 7.97 -4.08
CA SER A 66 -0.87 9.11 -4.30
C SER A 66 0.61 8.71 -4.16
N GLY A 67 1.17 8.26 -5.26
CA GLY A 67 2.58 7.90 -5.37
C GLY A 67 3.06 6.84 -4.38
N PRO A 68 2.44 5.64 -4.32
CA PRO A 68 2.83 4.61 -3.38
C PRO A 68 4.27 4.16 -3.62
N LYS A 69 5.09 4.09 -2.55
CA LYS A 69 6.52 3.73 -2.62
C LYS A 69 6.88 2.48 -1.84
N GLY A 70 5.99 1.99 -0.99
CA GLY A 70 6.21 0.76 -0.23
C GLY A 70 5.04 -0.19 -0.34
N ILE A 71 5.32 -1.48 -0.35
CA ILE A 71 4.33 -2.56 -0.36
C ILE A 71 4.81 -3.70 0.51
N ALA A 72 3.90 -4.31 1.25
CA ALA A 72 4.17 -5.52 2.03
C ALA A 72 2.91 -6.39 2.10
N LEU A 73 3.10 -7.69 2.11
CA LEU A 73 2.03 -8.66 2.37
C LEU A 73 1.96 -8.99 3.84
N GLY A 74 0.75 -9.01 4.39
CA GLY A 74 0.49 -9.54 5.71
C GLY A 74 0.37 -11.06 5.70
N PRO A 75 0.34 -11.70 6.88
CA PRO A 75 0.33 -13.16 7.01
C PRO A 75 -0.93 -13.81 6.39
N GLU A 76 -2.01 -13.08 6.25
CA GLU A 76 -3.26 -13.56 5.64
C GLU A 76 -3.43 -13.12 4.17
N GLY A 77 -2.44 -12.43 3.63
CA GLY A 77 -2.39 -12.00 2.23
C GLY A 77 -2.99 -10.62 1.96
N ASP A 78 -3.35 -9.86 2.99
CA ASP A 78 -3.70 -8.45 2.84
C ASP A 78 -2.50 -7.65 2.36
N VAL A 79 -2.75 -6.65 1.54
CA VAL A 79 -1.70 -5.82 0.94
C VAL A 79 -1.63 -4.47 1.64
N TYR A 80 -0.47 -4.20 2.24
CA TYR A 80 -0.20 -2.94 2.94
C TYR A 80 0.63 -2.02 2.06
N LEU A 81 0.25 -0.75 1.99
CA LEU A 81 0.87 0.27 1.14
C LEU A 81 1.38 1.45 1.96
N ALA A 82 2.60 1.87 1.71
CA ALA A 82 3.01 3.22 2.05
C ALA A 82 2.57 4.16 0.92
N ASP A 83 1.41 4.78 1.09
CA ASP A 83 0.82 5.73 0.14
C ASP A 83 1.41 7.11 0.41
N THR A 84 2.60 7.30 -0.15
CA THR A 84 3.60 8.27 0.31
C THR A 84 3.14 9.72 0.28
N GLU A 85 2.55 10.15 -0.82
CA GLU A 85 2.17 11.55 -0.97
C GLU A 85 0.82 11.87 -0.30
N SER A 86 0.05 10.84 0.10
CA SER A 86 -1.10 11.01 0.99
C SER A 86 -0.73 10.95 2.48
N HIS A 87 0.53 10.67 2.81
CA HIS A 87 1.03 10.58 4.19
C HIS A 87 0.33 9.51 5.02
N THR A 88 -0.03 8.36 4.39
CA THR A 88 -0.80 7.29 5.05
C THR A 88 -0.19 5.92 4.79
N ILE A 89 -0.58 4.97 5.65
CA ILE A 89 -0.49 3.54 5.35
C ILE A 89 -1.91 3.06 5.06
N ARG A 90 -2.09 2.42 3.92
CA ARG A 90 -3.38 1.86 3.50
C ARG A 90 -3.31 0.35 3.40
N VAL A 91 -4.43 -0.32 3.61
CA VAL A 91 -4.53 -1.77 3.49
C VAL A 91 -5.62 -2.15 2.49
N ILE A 92 -5.28 -3.10 1.61
CA ILE A 92 -6.22 -3.73 0.67
C ILE A 92 -6.52 -5.12 1.23
N HIS A 93 -7.77 -5.36 1.56
CA HIS A 93 -8.21 -6.63 2.12
C HIS A 93 -8.37 -7.68 1.03
N LYS A 94 -7.64 -8.77 1.13
CA LYS A 94 -7.68 -9.88 0.16
C LYS A 94 -9.07 -10.49 0.04
N ALA A 95 -9.77 -10.65 1.16
CA ALA A 95 -11.08 -11.32 1.19
C ALA A 95 -12.18 -10.53 0.49
N THR A 96 -12.14 -9.20 0.52
CA THR A 96 -13.22 -8.31 0.04
C THR A 96 -12.83 -7.46 -1.16
N GLY A 97 -11.53 -7.24 -1.39
CA GLY A 97 -11.04 -6.28 -2.39
C GLY A 97 -11.25 -4.82 -2.00
N THR A 98 -11.61 -4.56 -0.76
CA THR A 98 -11.80 -3.19 -0.26
C THR A 98 -10.50 -2.59 0.24
N ILE A 99 -10.41 -1.27 0.27
CA ILE A 99 -9.26 -0.52 0.79
C ILE A 99 -9.68 0.34 1.97
N GLU A 100 -8.78 0.54 2.92
CA GLU A 100 -8.95 1.51 4.00
C GLU A 100 -7.61 2.08 4.46
N THR A 101 -7.66 3.21 5.15
CA THR A 101 -6.50 3.79 5.82
C THR A 101 -6.29 3.11 7.17
N LEU A 102 -5.06 2.62 7.38
CA LEU A 102 -4.65 1.99 8.64
C LEU A 102 -3.99 3.00 9.58
N VAL A 103 -3.10 3.83 9.05
CA VAL A 103 -2.37 4.85 9.81
C VAL A 103 -2.32 6.16 9.01
N GLY A 104 -2.59 7.27 9.69
CA GLY A 104 -2.57 8.62 9.12
C GLY A 104 -3.96 9.20 8.92
N ASP A 105 -4.01 10.52 8.74
CA ASP A 105 -5.23 11.28 8.45
C ASP A 105 -5.19 11.99 7.09
N GLY A 106 -4.21 11.66 6.26
CA GLY A 106 -4.02 12.29 4.95
C GLY A 106 -3.25 13.61 4.98
N MET A 107 -2.84 14.06 6.17
CA MET A 107 -2.10 15.31 6.33
C MET A 107 -0.66 15.07 6.77
N LEU A 108 0.24 15.84 6.20
CA LEU A 108 1.65 15.82 6.60
C LEU A 108 1.80 16.29 8.05
N GLY A 109 2.58 15.52 8.84
CA GLY A 109 2.85 15.87 10.23
C GLY A 109 3.72 14.83 10.94
N ASP A 110 3.81 14.94 12.27
CA ASP A 110 4.57 14.06 13.15
C ASP A 110 3.73 13.69 14.38
N GLY A 111 2.98 12.62 14.28
CA GLY A 111 2.15 12.12 15.37
C GLY A 111 0.84 12.88 15.59
N PRO A 112 0.24 12.82 16.79
CA PRO A 112 0.68 12.11 17.99
C PRO A 112 0.59 10.58 17.86
N ASP A 113 1.39 9.86 18.62
CA ASP A 113 1.24 8.42 18.78
C ASP A 113 0.02 8.06 19.64
N GLY A 114 -0.44 6.82 19.54
CA GLY A 114 -1.53 6.27 20.35
C GLY A 114 -2.82 6.02 19.58
N ASN A 115 -3.23 6.90 18.68
CA ASN A 115 -4.38 6.67 17.79
C ASN A 115 -3.88 6.66 16.34
N ALA A 116 -3.96 5.49 15.71
CA ALA A 116 -3.39 5.28 14.38
C ALA A 116 -3.97 6.24 13.32
N LEU A 117 -5.29 6.44 13.32
CA LEU A 117 -5.97 7.29 12.34
C LEU A 117 -5.78 8.80 12.60
N LYS A 118 -5.19 9.17 13.72
CA LYS A 118 -4.82 10.56 14.05
C LYS A 118 -3.30 10.77 14.04
N CYS A 119 -2.54 9.71 13.88
CA CYS A 119 -1.09 9.77 13.84
C CYS A 119 -0.61 10.22 12.47
N ARG A 120 -0.32 11.51 12.33
CA ARG A 120 0.21 12.05 11.08
C ARG A 120 1.59 11.52 10.78
N LEU A 121 1.79 11.17 9.52
CA LEU A 121 3.05 10.73 8.96
C LEU A 121 3.62 11.80 8.03
N ALA A 122 4.88 11.67 7.69
CA ALA A 122 5.53 12.54 6.72
C ALA A 122 6.21 11.72 5.63
N ARG A 123 5.50 11.53 4.52
CA ARG A 123 5.97 10.80 3.33
C ARG A 123 6.55 9.43 3.69
N PRO A 124 5.76 8.50 4.24
CA PRO A 124 6.23 7.15 4.52
C PRO A 124 6.66 6.45 3.23
N HIS A 125 7.84 5.83 3.23
CA HIS A 125 8.35 5.10 2.06
C HIS A 125 8.36 3.59 2.29
N GLY A 126 8.70 3.16 3.48
CA GLY A 126 8.81 1.74 3.82
C GLY A 126 7.62 1.24 4.61
N VAL A 127 7.21 0.03 4.31
CA VAL A 127 6.26 -0.75 5.10
C VAL A 127 6.70 -2.20 5.15
N PHE A 128 6.61 -2.81 6.32
CA PHE A 128 6.89 -4.22 6.53
C PHE A 128 5.85 -4.79 7.49
N VAL A 129 5.39 -6.01 7.26
CA VAL A 129 4.45 -6.70 8.13
C VAL A 129 5.08 -8.00 8.62
N ASP A 130 5.12 -8.21 9.93
CA ASP A 130 5.65 -9.43 10.49
C ASP A 130 4.60 -10.56 10.58
N GLU A 131 5.04 -11.75 10.99
CA GLU A 131 4.18 -12.93 11.12
C GLU A 131 3.07 -12.77 12.16
N ALA A 132 3.21 -11.84 13.10
CA ALA A 132 2.19 -11.50 14.08
C ALA A 132 1.21 -10.42 13.58
N GLY A 133 1.37 -9.93 12.35
CA GLY A 133 0.54 -8.88 11.76
C GLY A 133 0.88 -7.47 12.23
N ARG A 134 2.02 -7.26 12.89
CA ARG A 134 2.48 -5.92 13.26
C ARG A 134 3.02 -5.22 12.03
N VAL A 135 2.63 -3.97 11.85
CA VAL A 135 3.03 -3.16 10.69
C VAL A 135 4.10 -2.17 11.10
N TYR A 136 5.27 -2.30 10.50
CA TYR A 136 6.41 -1.39 10.70
C TYR A 136 6.46 -0.38 9.56
N ILE A 137 6.58 0.88 9.91
CA ILE A 137 6.43 2.01 8.99
C ILE A 137 7.71 2.84 9.01
N GLY A 138 8.35 2.96 7.86
CA GLY A 138 9.41 3.93 7.67
C GLY A 138 8.81 5.32 7.42
N ASP A 139 8.64 6.09 8.49
CA ASP A 139 8.12 7.46 8.46
C ASP A 139 9.25 8.41 8.05
N SER A 140 9.56 8.41 6.75
CA SER A 140 10.86 8.81 6.20
C SER A 140 11.22 10.25 6.46
N SER A 141 10.31 11.19 6.22
CA SER A 141 10.60 12.61 6.45
C SER A 141 10.56 13.03 7.92
N ASN A 142 10.03 12.18 8.80
CA ASN A 142 10.13 12.32 10.25
C ASN A 142 11.36 11.62 10.85
N HIS A 143 12.15 10.91 10.03
CA HIS A 143 13.33 10.15 10.45
C HIS A 143 13.03 9.13 11.55
N LYS A 144 11.91 8.41 11.45
CA LYS A 144 11.40 7.48 12.46
C LYS A 144 10.97 6.15 11.85
N VAL A 145 10.98 5.13 12.70
CA VAL A 145 10.22 3.89 12.47
C VAL A 145 9.07 3.86 13.47
N ARG A 146 7.86 3.70 12.95
CA ARG A 146 6.66 3.52 13.77
C ARG A 146 6.16 2.10 13.67
N VAL A 147 5.40 1.67 14.68
CA VAL A 147 4.81 0.32 14.72
C VAL A 147 3.33 0.43 15.03
N TRP A 148 2.51 -0.14 14.14
CA TRP A 148 1.10 -0.42 14.42
C TRP A 148 0.98 -1.88 14.87
N ARG A 149 0.26 -2.12 15.97
CA ARG A 149 0.20 -3.45 16.62
C ARG A 149 -1.20 -4.07 16.62
N GLY A 150 -2.14 -3.47 15.90
CA GLY A 150 -3.55 -3.77 16.06
C GLY A 150 -4.18 -2.97 17.21
N GLU A 151 -5.50 -3.03 17.28
CA GLU A 151 -6.25 -2.49 18.42
C GLU A 151 -6.25 -3.46 19.60
#